data_c30ddf82508491e22865bf0281aef83b
#
_entry.id   c30ddf82508491e22865bf0281aef83b
#
_cell.length_a   1.000
_cell.length_b   1.000
_cell.length_c   1.000
_cell.angle_alpha   90.00
_cell.angle_beta   90.00
_cell.angle_gamma   90.00
#
_symmetry.space_group_name_H-M   'P 1'
#
loop_
_entity.id
_entity.type
_entity.pdbx_description
1 polymer ?
#
loop_
_entity_poly.entity_id
_entity_poly.type
_entity_poly.pdbx_seq_one_letter_code
_entity_poly.pdbx_strand_id
1 'polypeptide(L)'
;MQDIRVRESDFEQIHYDRKNNPYKTSLDIAKLILLNYHPDVTKGKNDVLALMFDMNDLWERFILVTLRKRMVNYTVSAQIPKQFWKPEFGKNSTMRPDIILKNNTTQEIAVLDTKWKNLNGYNPSPEDLRQMYVYHKFYRAKKTALLYPGIESYTTKGKYFSSIDKELLSAKECSVIQLRTNKNIQNWQSDICSEVSNFLN
;
A
#
# COMPACT_ATOMS: atom_id res chain seq x y z
N MET A 1 -20.54 -6.18 21.49
CA MET A 1 -19.28 -6.16 22.25
C MET A 1 -19.33 -4.89 23.09
N GLN A 2 -19.24 -4.97 24.42
CA GLN A 2 -19.20 -3.77 25.26
C GLN A 2 -17.85 -3.08 25.05
N ASP A 3 -17.89 -1.76 24.82
CA ASP A 3 -16.67 -0.94 24.75
C ASP A 3 -15.99 -0.93 26.13
N ILE A 4 -14.81 -1.51 26.20
CA ILE A 4 -13.97 -1.51 27.40
C ILE A 4 -13.22 -0.18 27.43
N ARG A 5 -13.51 0.65 28.44
CA ARG A 5 -12.81 1.91 28.65
C ARG A 5 -11.51 1.64 29.41
N VAL A 6 -10.38 1.74 28.70
CA VAL A 6 -9.04 1.55 29.26
C VAL A 6 -8.59 2.82 29.98
N ARG A 7 -7.97 2.69 31.16
CA ARG A 7 -7.43 3.78 31.98
C ARG A 7 -5.92 3.65 32.14
N GLU A 8 -5.25 4.73 32.46
CA GLU A 8 -3.80 4.72 32.70
C GLU A 8 -3.40 3.75 33.81
N SER A 9 -4.19 3.69 34.91
CA SER A 9 -4.00 2.74 36.01
C SER A 9 -3.95 1.27 35.55
N ASP A 10 -4.61 0.91 34.46
CA ASP A 10 -4.63 -0.46 33.96
C ASP A 10 -3.25 -0.87 33.41
N PHE A 11 -2.49 0.09 32.89
CA PHE A 11 -1.11 -0.13 32.44
C PHE A 11 -0.10 -0.07 33.59
N GLU A 12 -0.34 0.72 34.63
CA GLU A 12 0.54 0.81 35.82
C GLU A 12 0.56 -0.47 36.65
N GLN A 13 -0.51 -1.27 36.58
CA GLN A 13 -0.61 -2.55 37.29
C GLN A 13 0.13 -3.69 36.59
N ILE A 14 0.67 -3.46 35.36
CA ILE A 14 1.39 -4.49 34.62
C ILE A 14 2.81 -4.63 35.17
N HIS A 15 3.08 -5.74 35.88
CA HIS A 15 4.44 -6.07 36.27
C HIS A 15 5.16 -6.88 35.22
N TYR A 16 6.33 -6.42 34.84
CA TYR A 16 7.16 -7.09 33.81
C TYR A 16 8.09 -8.11 34.47
N ASP A 17 8.00 -9.35 34.04
CA ASP A 17 8.89 -10.44 34.40
C ASP A 17 9.64 -10.97 33.16
N ARG A 18 10.47 -12.01 33.35
CA ARG A 18 11.25 -12.59 32.24
C ARG A 18 10.38 -13.11 31.08
N LYS A 19 9.13 -13.52 31.34
CA LYS A 19 8.24 -14.11 30.32
C LYS A 19 7.50 -13.04 29.53
N ASN A 20 7.09 -11.97 30.18
CA ASN A 20 6.26 -10.93 29.55
C ASN A 20 7.04 -9.67 29.16
N ASN A 21 8.30 -9.53 29.58
CA ASN A 21 9.17 -8.41 29.19
C ASN A 21 9.29 -8.16 27.67
N PRO A 22 9.29 -9.18 26.79
CA PRO A 22 9.26 -8.96 25.34
C PRO A 22 8.03 -8.20 24.84
N TYR A 23 6.93 -8.20 25.58
CA TYR A 23 5.71 -7.47 25.24
C TYR A 23 5.69 -6.03 25.74
N LYS A 24 6.69 -5.60 26.52
CA LYS A 24 6.74 -4.24 27.09
C LYS A 24 6.58 -3.16 26.04
N THR A 25 7.38 -3.20 24.97
CA THR A 25 7.31 -2.22 23.88
C THR A 25 5.92 -2.18 23.22
N SER A 26 5.30 -3.34 23.02
CA SER A 26 3.95 -3.42 22.44
C SER A 26 2.89 -2.84 23.37
N LEU A 27 3.04 -3.03 24.67
CA LEU A 27 2.13 -2.48 25.67
C LEU A 27 2.31 -0.97 25.85
N ASP A 28 3.54 -0.46 25.77
CA ASP A 28 3.83 0.98 25.78
C ASP A 28 3.20 1.67 24.56
N ILE A 29 3.29 1.05 23.38
CA ILE A 29 2.60 1.52 22.16
C ILE A 29 1.09 1.49 22.34
N ALA A 30 0.52 0.40 22.89
CA ALA A 30 -0.90 0.26 23.13
C ALA A 30 -1.40 1.34 24.11
N LYS A 31 -0.64 1.64 25.17
CA LYS A 31 -0.93 2.72 26.11
C LYS A 31 -1.08 4.07 25.39
N LEU A 32 -0.12 4.43 24.54
CA LEU A 32 -0.14 5.68 23.77
C LEU A 32 -1.37 5.78 22.87
N ILE A 33 -1.70 4.69 22.17
CA ILE A 33 -2.83 4.68 21.23
C ILE A 33 -4.18 4.73 21.98
N LEU A 34 -4.34 3.92 23.02
CA LEU A 34 -5.62 3.76 23.71
C LEU A 34 -5.96 4.95 24.62
N LEU A 35 -4.95 5.63 25.16
CA LEU A 35 -5.15 6.82 25.99
C LEU A 35 -5.17 8.11 25.18
N ASN A 36 -5.02 8.06 23.85
CA ASN A 36 -4.92 9.25 22.97
C ASN A 36 -3.88 10.27 23.49
N TYR A 37 -2.74 9.79 23.93
CA TYR A 37 -1.67 10.66 24.42
C TYR A 37 -1.16 11.53 23.28
N HIS A 38 -1.50 12.81 23.34
CA HIS A 38 -0.78 13.84 22.57
C HIS A 38 0.47 14.21 23.37
N PRO A 39 1.66 14.12 22.79
CA PRO A 39 2.87 14.56 23.46
C PRO A 39 2.77 16.07 23.72
N ASP A 40 2.50 16.45 24.96
CA ASP A 40 2.57 17.83 25.39
C ASP A 40 4.04 18.17 25.67
N VAL A 41 4.65 18.89 24.73
CA VAL A 41 6.08 19.27 24.75
C VAL A 41 6.43 20.17 25.94
N THR A 42 5.45 20.67 26.68
CA THR A 42 5.63 21.67 27.72
C THR A 42 5.85 21.11 29.13
N LYS A 43 5.67 19.82 29.37
CA LYS A 43 5.87 19.20 30.70
C LYS A 43 6.84 18.01 30.63
N GLY A 44 8.11 18.30 30.77
CA GLY A 44 9.25 17.42 30.65
C GLY A 44 9.35 16.25 31.65
N LYS A 45 8.41 15.31 31.66
CA LYS A 45 8.50 14.03 32.39
C LYS A 45 8.01 12.80 31.64
N ASN A 46 7.60 12.93 30.39
CA ASN A 46 7.19 11.78 29.60
C ASN A 46 8.17 11.58 28.44
N ASP A 47 8.79 10.42 28.39
CA ASP A 47 9.55 9.99 27.23
C ASP A 47 8.63 10.01 26.01
N VAL A 48 8.92 10.91 25.08
CA VAL A 48 8.17 10.98 23.81
C VAL A 48 8.61 9.78 22.97
N LEU A 49 7.80 8.75 22.91
CA LEU A 49 7.97 7.67 21.96
C LEU A 49 7.48 8.16 20.59
N ALA A 50 8.37 8.72 19.81
CA ALA A 50 8.09 9.04 18.42
C ALA A 50 8.08 7.74 17.60
N LEU A 51 6.89 7.23 17.31
CA LEU A 51 6.73 6.12 16.38
C LEU A 51 6.81 6.66 14.96
N MET A 52 7.96 6.49 14.33
CA MET A 52 8.11 6.77 12.91
C MET A 52 7.65 5.53 12.12
N PHE A 53 6.53 5.66 11.42
CA PHE A 53 6.10 4.65 10.46
C PHE A 53 6.61 5.02 9.07
N ASP A 54 7.12 4.03 8.34
CA ASP A 54 7.24 4.17 6.90
C ASP A 54 5.83 4.10 6.31
N MET A 55 5.32 5.26 5.90
CA MET A 55 3.97 5.38 5.36
C MET A 55 3.80 4.68 4.02
N ASN A 56 4.88 4.47 3.24
CA ASN A 56 4.82 3.68 2.01
C ASN A 56 4.56 2.21 2.37
N ASP A 57 5.31 1.67 3.33
CA ASP A 57 5.18 0.28 3.79
C ASP A 57 3.77 0.06 4.39
N LEU A 58 3.30 1.00 5.21
CA LEU A 58 1.97 0.93 5.82
C LEU A 58 0.86 0.97 4.77
N TRP A 59 0.97 1.84 3.78
CA TRP A 59 0.03 1.99 2.68
C TRP A 59 -0.01 0.73 1.81
N GLU A 60 1.14 0.23 1.40
CA GLU A 60 1.26 -1.03 0.64
C GLU A 60 0.57 -2.18 1.39
N ARG A 61 0.89 -2.36 2.68
CA ARG A 61 0.31 -3.43 3.50
C ARG A 61 -1.19 -3.26 3.68
N PHE A 62 -1.67 -2.04 3.90
CA PHE A 62 -3.10 -1.76 4.04
C PHE A 62 -3.87 -2.13 2.79
N ILE A 63 -3.40 -1.71 1.61
CA ILE A 63 -4.00 -2.06 0.32
C ILE A 63 -3.95 -3.58 0.12
N LEU A 64 -2.79 -4.21 0.31
CA LEU A 64 -2.61 -5.65 0.14
C LEU A 64 -3.60 -6.47 0.99
N VAL A 65 -3.69 -6.16 2.30
CA VAL A 65 -4.59 -6.87 3.22
C VAL A 65 -6.05 -6.65 2.84
N THR A 66 -6.39 -5.43 2.44
CA THR A 66 -7.74 -5.07 1.99
C THR A 66 -8.16 -5.89 0.77
N LEU A 67 -7.31 -5.94 -0.25
CA LEU A 67 -7.61 -6.67 -1.49
C LEU A 67 -7.65 -8.19 -1.25
N ARG A 68 -6.73 -8.74 -0.47
CA ARG A 68 -6.73 -10.17 -0.09
C ARG A 68 -8.02 -10.59 0.59
N LYS A 69 -8.55 -9.75 1.46
CA LYS A 69 -9.76 -10.05 2.25
C LYS A 69 -11.04 -9.98 1.40
N ARG A 70 -11.09 -9.10 0.41
CA ARG A 70 -12.33 -8.73 -0.25
C ARG A 70 -12.43 -9.14 -1.73
N MET A 71 -11.30 -9.35 -2.42
CA MET A 71 -11.30 -9.69 -3.85
C MET A 71 -11.24 -11.20 -4.08
N VAL A 72 -12.31 -11.92 -3.72
CA VAL A 72 -12.38 -13.39 -3.73
C VAL A 72 -12.20 -14.01 -5.12
N ASN A 73 -12.51 -13.27 -6.19
CA ASN A 73 -12.36 -13.74 -7.58
C ASN A 73 -10.91 -13.58 -8.10
N TYR A 74 -10.02 -13.08 -7.28
CA TYR A 74 -8.62 -12.85 -7.64
C TYR A 74 -7.68 -13.51 -6.63
N THR A 75 -6.62 -14.09 -7.14
CA THR A 75 -5.45 -14.45 -6.32
C THR A 75 -4.59 -13.19 -6.15
N VAL A 76 -4.47 -12.72 -4.91
CA VAL A 76 -3.72 -11.50 -4.56
C VAL A 76 -2.36 -11.87 -3.99
N SER A 77 -1.30 -11.59 -4.71
CA SER A 77 0.09 -11.85 -4.33
C SER A 77 0.84 -10.55 -4.13
N ALA A 78 1.86 -10.55 -3.28
CA ALA A 78 2.70 -9.40 -3.03
C ALA A 78 4.16 -9.69 -3.34
N GLN A 79 4.85 -8.70 -3.84
CA GLN A 79 6.30 -8.64 -3.91
C GLN A 79 6.97 -9.89 -4.54
N ILE A 80 6.37 -10.48 -5.58
CA ILE A 80 6.96 -11.61 -6.30
C ILE A 80 8.13 -11.11 -7.14
N PRO A 81 9.40 -11.48 -6.82
CA PRO A 81 10.55 -10.97 -7.53
C PRO A 81 10.72 -11.62 -8.90
N LYS A 82 11.16 -10.85 -9.89
CA LYS A 82 11.66 -11.35 -11.16
C LYS A 82 13.01 -10.72 -11.49
N GLN A 83 13.93 -11.52 -11.93
CA GLN A 83 15.21 -11.04 -12.45
C GLN A 83 14.99 -10.35 -13.79
N PHE A 84 15.57 -9.17 -13.98
CA PHE A 84 15.43 -8.41 -15.22
C PHE A 84 16.75 -7.98 -15.84
N TRP A 85 17.84 -8.01 -15.07
CA TRP A 85 19.16 -7.69 -15.55
C TRP A 85 20.22 -8.59 -14.86
N LYS A 86 21.14 -9.09 -15.66
CA LYS A 86 22.25 -9.93 -15.21
C LYS A 86 23.56 -9.22 -15.54
N PRO A 87 24.38 -8.88 -14.56
CA PRO A 87 25.72 -8.36 -14.77
C PRO A 87 26.65 -9.48 -15.25
N GLU A 88 27.79 -9.13 -15.82
CA GLU A 88 28.84 -10.08 -16.12
C GLU A 88 29.39 -10.72 -14.83
N PHE A 89 29.59 -9.88 -13.81
CA PHE A 89 29.99 -10.30 -12.47
C PHE A 89 29.05 -9.73 -11.39
N GLY A 90 28.74 -10.52 -10.37
CA GLY A 90 27.93 -10.08 -9.24
C GLY A 90 26.47 -10.60 -9.25
N LYS A 91 25.60 -9.94 -8.46
CA LYS A 91 24.20 -10.37 -8.28
C LYS A 91 23.30 -9.79 -9.36
N ASN A 92 22.33 -10.60 -9.80
CA ASN A 92 21.30 -10.15 -10.73
C ASN A 92 20.42 -9.06 -10.08
N SER A 93 20.02 -8.09 -10.90
CA SER A 93 19.00 -7.12 -10.48
C SER A 93 17.60 -7.71 -10.61
N THR A 94 16.78 -7.46 -9.60
CA THR A 94 15.40 -7.93 -9.54
C THR A 94 14.43 -6.77 -9.52
N MET A 95 13.30 -6.94 -10.17
CA MET A 95 12.13 -6.08 -9.99
C MET A 95 11.10 -6.78 -9.11
N ARG A 96 10.31 -6.00 -8.40
CA ARG A 96 9.36 -6.54 -7.43
C ARG A 96 8.17 -5.57 -7.31
N PRO A 97 7.05 -5.87 -7.97
CA PRO A 97 5.84 -5.07 -7.83
C PRO A 97 5.22 -5.26 -6.46
N ASP A 98 4.55 -4.26 -5.95
CA ASP A 98 3.90 -4.32 -4.64
C ASP A 98 2.80 -5.37 -4.62
N ILE A 99 1.88 -5.33 -5.60
CA ILE A 99 0.71 -6.21 -5.63
C ILE A 99 0.47 -6.74 -7.03
N ILE A 100 0.21 -8.04 -7.12
CA ILE A 100 -0.20 -8.73 -8.34
C ILE A 100 -1.59 -9.32 -8.11
N LEU A 101 -2.53 -8.97 -8.98
CA LEU A 101 -3.87 -9.53 -9.03
C LEU A 101 -3.97 -10.48 -10.22
N LYS A 102 -4.29 -11.73 -9.96
CA LYS A 102 -4.53 -12.73 -11.00
C LYS A 102 -6.00 -13.16 -10.94
N ASN A 103 -6.74 -12.91 -12.01
CA ASN A 103 -8.12 -13.36 -12.11
C ASN A 103 -8.17 -14.90 -12.10
N ASN A 104 -8.99 -15.47 -11.22
CA ASN A 104 -9.04 -16.92 -11.03
C ASN A 104 -9.66 -17.64 -12.23
N THR A 105 -10.54 -16.97 -13.00
CA THR A 105 -11.21 -17.53 -14.17
C THR A 105 -10.42 -17.29 -15.45
N THR A 106 -10.13 -16.02 -15.78
CA THR A 106 -9.48 -15.65 -17.06
C THR A 106 -7.97 -15.79 -17.01
N GLN A 107 -7.39 -15.96 -15.82
CA GLN A 107 -5.93 -16.00 -15.58
C GLN A 107 -5.20 -14.70 -15.95
N GLU A 108 -5.93 -13.64 -16.30
CA GLU A 108 -5.37 -12.34 -16.61
C GLU A 108 -4.71 -11.72 -15.37
N ILE A 109 -3.59 -11.03 -15.63
CA ILE A 109 -2.79 -10.42 -14.58
C ILE A 109 -2.93 -8.90 -14.64
N ALA A 110 -3.19 -8.29 -13.48
CA ALA A 110 -3.03 -6.86 -13.27
C ALA A 110 -1.95 -6.63 -12.20
N VAL A 111 -1.17 -5.57 -12.38
CA VAL A 111 -0.12 -5.16 -11.43
C VAL A 111 -0.48 -3.80 -10.86
N LEU A 112 -0.45 -3.71 -9.53
CA LEU A 112 -0.65 -2.47 -8.80
C LEU A 112 0.65 -2.10 -8.07
N ASP A 113 0.97 -0.84 -8.08
CA ASP A 113 2.09 -0.27 -7.34
C ASP A 113 1.58 0.89 -6.49
N THR A 114 1.94 0.90 -5.21
CA THR A 114 1.37 1.82 -4.24
C THR A 114 2.37 2.95 -3.94
N LYS A 115 1.86 4.17 -3.86
CA LYS A 115 2.70 5.34 -3.61
C LYS A 115 2.05 6.21 -2.53
N TRP A 116 2.71 6.36 -1.38
CA TRP A 116 2.27 7.30 -0.35
C TRP A 116 2.79 8.71 -0.64
N LYS A 117 2.19 9.35 -1.64
CA LYS A 117 2.44 10.76 -1.96
C LYS A 117 1.20 11.40 -2.57
N ASN A 118 1.05 12.69 -2.40
CA ASN A 118 -0.03 13.44 -3.05
C ASN A 118 0.45 13.92 -4.43
N LEU A 119 -0.34 13.65 -5.44
CA LEU A 119 -0.05 14.11 -6.81
C LEU A 119 -0.34 15.61 -6.99
N ASN A 120 -1.19 16.23 -6.12
CA ASN A 120 -1.57 17.65 -6.23
C ASN A 120 -2.06 18.04 -7.65
N GLY A 121 -2.76 17.12 -8.31
CA GLY A 121 -3.21 17.32 -9.70
C GLY A 121 -2.15 17.09 -10.76
N TYR A 122 -0.92 16.71 -10.40
CA TYR A 122 0.15 16.39 -11.34
C TYR A 122 0.09 14.94 -11.82
N ASN A 123 0.73 14.69 -12.97
CA ASN A 123 0.92 13.33 -13.44
C ASN A 123 1.93 12.56 -12.57
N PRO A 124 1.88 11.23 -12.57
CA PRO A 124 2.92 10.40 -11.98
C PRO A 124 4.31 10.73 -12.53
N SER A 125 5.35 10.44 -11.74
CA SER A 125 6.73 10.65 -12.22
C SER A 125 7.02 9.77 -13.44
N PRO A 126 7.90 10.21 -14.34
CA PRO A 126 8.33 9.37 -15.46
C PRO A 126 8.95 8.04 -15.01
N GLU A 127 9.60 8.01 -13.83
CA GLU A 127 10.13 6.78 -13.22
C GLU A 127 9.02 5.80 -12.89
N ASP A 128 7.98 6.25 -12.19
CA ASP A 128 6.84 5.41 -11.84
C ASP A 128 6.19 4.83 -13.11
N LEU A 129 6.00 5.65 -14.14
CA LEU A 129 5.43 5.19 -15.41
C LEU A 129 6.34 4.19 -16.14
N ARG A 130 7.67 4.41 -16.16
CA ARG A 130 8.63 3.44 -16.72
C ARG A 130 8.59 2.12 -15.98
N GLN A 131 8.52 2.14 -14.66
CA GLN A 131 8.38 0.96 -13.82
C GLN A 131 7.13 0.15 -14.20
N MET A 132 5.98 0.82 -14.34
CA MET A 132 4.74 0.18 -14.74
C MET A 132 4.79 -0.41 -16.16
N TYR A 133 5.46 0.28 -17.10
CA TYR A 133 5.69 -0.25 -18.43
C TYR A 133 6.49 -1.55 -18.44
N VAL A 134 7.53 -1.62 -17.60
CA VAL A 134 8.36 -2.80 -17.45
C VAL A 134 7.55 -3.96 -16.86
N TYR A 135 6.64 -3.69 -15.90
CA TYR A 135 5.76 -4.70 -15.35
C TYR A 135 4.82 -5.34 -16.38
N HIS A 136 4.30 -4.57 -17.34
CA HIS A 136 3.57 -5.14 -18.47
C HIS A 136 4.38 -6.22 -19.19
N LYS A 137 5.67 -5.97 -19.42
CA LYS A 137 6.54 -6.88 -20.15
C LYS A 137 6.89 -8.13 -19.36
N PHE A 138 7.37 -7.95 -18.13
CA PHE A 138 7.94 -9.05 -17.35
C PHE A 138 6.91 -9.89 -16.62
N TYR A 139 5.78 -9.30 -16.19
CA TYR A 139 4.69 -10.03 -15.54
C TYR A 139 3.55 -10.39 -16.50
N ARG A 140 3.67 -10.00 -17.78
CA ARG A 140 2.60 -10.15 -18.78
C ARG A 140 1.29 -9.55 -18.28
N ALA A 141 1.40 -8.43 -17.57
CA ALA A 141 0.24 -7.74 -17.04
C ALA A 141 -0.62 -7.19 -18.18
N LYS A 142 -1.91 -7.46 -18.14
CA LYS A 142 -2.88 -6.86 -19.08
C LYS A 142 -3.14 -5.41 -18.74
N LYS A 143 -3.24 -5.12 -17.43
CA LYS A 143 -3.49 -3.79 -16.88
C LYS A 143 -2.46 -3.46 -15.80
N THR A 144 -2.09 -2.20 -15.67
CA THR A 144 -1.27 -1.72 -14.57
C THR A 144 -1.88 -0.47 -13.96
N ALA A 145 -1.71 -0.26 -12.65
CA ALA A 145 -2.17 0.96 -12.00
C ALA A 145 -1.25 1.40 -10.87
N LEU A 146 -1.12 2.71 -10.72
CA LEU A 146 -0.51 3.39 -9.58
C LEU A 146 -1.61 3.82 -8.61
N LEU A 147 -1.48 3.45 -7.32
CA LEU A 147 -2.45 3.74 -6.27
C LEU A 147 -1.92 4.81 -5.32
N TYR A 148 -2.63 5.93 -5.25
CA TYR A 148 -2.30 7.06 -4.39
C TYR A 148 -3.40 7.32 -3.37
N PRO A 149 -3.09 7.74 -2.14
CA PRO A 149 -4.09 8.32 -1.24
C PRO A 149 -4.46 9.73 -1.72
N GLY A 150 -5.67 10.16 -1.41
CA GLY A 150 -6.12 11.51 -1.78
C GLY A 150 -7.33 12.00 -1.01
N ILE A 151 -7.79 13.19 -1.34
CA ILE A 151 -8.97 13.83 -0.76
C ILE A 151 -10.24 13.31 -1.46
N GLU A 152 -10.14 13.02 -2.74
CA GLU A 152 -11.22 12.51 -3.58
C GLU A 152 -10.79 11.24 -4.30
N SER A 153 -11.75 10.37 -4.65
CA SER A 153 -11.49 9.20 -5.48
C SER A 153 -11.68 9.56 -6.94
N TYR A 154 -10.68 9.29 -7.77
CA TYR A 154 -10.79 9.34 -9.22
C TYR A 154 -9.80 8.39 -9.88
N THR A 155 -10.12 8.00 -11.11
CA THR A 155 -9.24 7.17 -11.94
C THR A 155 -9.00 7.84 -13.27
N THR A 156 -7.73 8.05 -13.60
CA THR A 156 -7.29 8.53 -14.90
C THR A 156 -6.60 7.40 -15.65
N LYS A 157 -7.00 7.16 -16.90
CA LYS A 157 -6.36 6.14 -17.76
C LYS A 157 -5.36 6.81 -18.70
N GLY A 158 -4.15 6.27 -18.74
CA GLY A 158 -3.12 6.69 -19.68
C GLY A 158 -2.60 5.52 -20.50
N LYS A 159 -2.27 5.76 -21.77
CA LYS A 159 -1.64 4.76 -22.65
C LYS A 159 -0.24 5.18 -23.00
N TYR A 160 0.64 4.22 -23.16
CA TYR A 160 1.99 4.45 -23.63
C TYR A 160 2.00 4.63 -25.16
N PHE A 161 2.88 5.49 -25.64
CA PHE A 161 3.14 5.59 -27.07
C PHE A 161 3.82 4.32 -27.60
N SER A 162 3.59 4.01 -28.86
CA SER A 162 4.30 2.94 -29.53
C SER A 162 5.80 3.29 -29.64
N SER A 163 6.67 2.29 -29.44
CA SER A 163 8.10 2.47 -29.66
C SER A 163 8.50 2.49 -31.15
N ILE A 164 7.60 2.04 -32.03
CA ILE A 164 7.83 1.94 -33.49
C ILE A 164 7.30 3.20 -34.17
N ASP A 165 6.09 3.60 -33.80
CA ASP A 165 5.45 4.78 -34.36
C ASP A 165 5.07 5.73 -33.25
N LYS A 166 5.64 6.93 -33.25
CA LYS A 166 5.45 7.93 -32.18
C LYS A 166 4.05 8.54 -32.15
N GLU A 167 3.26 8.38 -33.19
CA GLU A 167 1.88 8.89 -33.28
C GLU A 167 0.87 7.85 -32.82
N LEU A 168 1.25 6.58 -32.75
CA LEU A 168 0.38 5.50 -32.34
C LEU A 168 0.50 5.19 -30.85
N LEU A 169 -0.65 4.92 -30.22
CA LEU A 169 -0.70 4.43 -28.85
C LEU A 169 -0.56 2.90 -28.82
N SER A 170 0.23 2.40 -27.88
CA SER A 170 0.36 0.97 -27.65
C SER A 170 -0.89 0.41 -26.94
N ALA A 171 -1.03 -0.92 -26.95
CA ALA A 171 -2.06 -1.60 -26.18
C ALA A 171 -1.79 -1.56 -24.65
N LYS A 172 -0.61 -1.11 -24.23
CA LYS A 172 -0.25 -1.02 -22.82
C LYS A 172 -0.80 0.26 -22.23
N GLU A 173 -1.42 0.12 -21.05
CA GLU A 173 -1.96 1.25 -20.31
C GLU A 173 -1.51 1.24 -18.85
N CYS A 174 -1.43 2.42 -18.25
CA CYS A 174 -1.26 2.60 -16.84
C CYS A 174 -2.36 3.53 -16.33
N SER A 175 -3.17 3.04 -15.42
CA SER A 175 -4.15 3.85 -14.72
C SER A 175 -3.52 4.51 -13.48
N VAL A 176 -3.98 5.70 -13.17
CA VAL A 176 -3.69 6.40 -11.92
C VAL A 176 -4.96 6.41 -11.11
N ILE A 177 -4.95 5.74 -9.98
CA ILE A 177 -6.11 5.61 -9.09
C ILE A 177 -5.80 6.39 -7.83
N GLN A 178 -6.50 7.48 -7.60
CA GLN A 178 -6.48 8.19 -6.34
C GLN A 178 -7.63 7.68 -5.48
N LEU A 179 -7.33 7.31 -4.24
CA LEU A 179 -8.23 6.71 -3.29
C LEU A 179 -8.50 7.71 -2.17
N ARG A 180 -9.77 8.15 -2.04
CA ARG A 180 -10.17 9.04 -0.96
C ARG A 180 -9.91 8.38 0.39
N THR A 181 -9.24 9.10 1.29
CA THR A 181 -9.06 8.65 2.67
C THR A 181 -10.38 8.74 3.44
N ASN A 182 -10.67 7.74 4.26
CA ASN A 182 -11.88 7.66 5.06
C ASN A 182 -11.53 7.37 6.52
N LYS A 183 -12.16 8.07 7.47
CA LYS A 183 -11.94 7.84 8.91
C LYS A 183 -12.47 6.46 9.35
N ASN A 184 -13.51 5.97 8.70
CA ASN A 184 -14.01 4.61 8.94
C ASN A 184 -13.24 3.61 8.07
N ILE A 185 -12.43 2.78 8.70
CA ILE A 185 -11.57 1.80 8.01
C ILE A 185 -12.37 0.81 7.16
N GLN A 186 -13.54 0.35 7.62
CA GLN A 186 -14.37 -0.61 6.88
C GLN A 186 -14.92 -0.01 5.60
N ASN A 187 -15.40 1.24 5.67
CA ASN A 187 -15.85 1.98 4.49
C ASN A 187 -14.68 2.24 3.54
N TRP A 188 -13.53 2.64 4.07
CA TRP A 188 -12.33 2.86 3.27
C TRP A 188 -11.90 1.60 2.51
N GLN A 189 -11.87 0.46 3.19
CA GLN A 189 -11.59 -0.82 2.54
C GLN A 189 -12.62 -1.18 1.45
N SER A 190 -13.87 -0.84 1.66
CA SER A 190 -14.94 -1.04 0.67
C SER A 190 -14.72 -0.17 -0.57
N ASP A 191 -14.44 1.12 -0.34
CA ASP A 191 -14.18 2.10 -1.40
C ASP A 191 -12.96 1.69 -2.24
N ILE A 192 -11.86 1.27 -1.60
CA ILE A 192 -10.67 0.75 -2.28
C ILE A 192 -11.00 -0.42 -3.19
N CYS A 193 -11.76 -1.39 -2.69
CA CYS A 193 -12.13 -2.56 -3.49
C CYS A 193 -13.03 -2.19 -4.67
N SER A 194 -13.95 -1.26 -4.49
CA SER A 194 -14.81 -0.76 -5.57
C SER A 194 -13.98 -0.09 -6.67
N GLU A 195 -13.07 0.81 -6.32
CA GLU A 195 -12.22 1.49 -7.29
C GLU A 195 -11.28 0.52 -8.04
N VAL A 196 -10.68 -0.44 -7.32
CA VAL A 196 -9.84 -1.46 -7.96
C VAL A 196 -10.69 -2.39 -8.84
N SER A 197 -11.90 -2.75 -8.45
CA SER A 197 -12.81 -3.56 -9.29
C SER A 197 -13.20 -2.82 -10.56
N ASN A 198 -13.52 -1.51 -10.48
CA ASN A 198 -13.82 -0.67 -11.64
C ASN A 198 -12.63 -0.58 -12.60
N PHE A 199 -11.41 -0.52 -12.08
CA PHE A 199 -10.20 -0.55 -12.90
C PHE A 199 -10.02 -1.89 -13.63
N LEU A 200 -10.36 -3.01 -12.98
CA LEU A 200 -10.17 -4.35 -13.54
C LEU A 200 -11.17 -4.68 -14.66
N ASN A 201 -12.37 -4.12 -14.60
CA ASN A 201 -13.39 -4.23 -15.65
C ASN A 201 -13.07 -3.32 -16.84
#